data_4ec16438940404f916e161ff6ee16437
#
_entry.id   4ec16438940404f916e161ff6ee16437
#
_cell.length_a   1.000
_cell.length_b   1.000
_cell.length_c   1.000
_cell.angle_alpha   90.00
_cell.angle_beta   90.00
_cell.angle_gamma   90.00
#
_symmetry.space_group_name_H-M   'P 1'
#
loop_
_entity.id
_entity.type
_entity.pdbx_description
1 polymer ?
#
loop_
_entity_poly.entity_id
_entity_poly.type
_entity_poly.pdbx_seq_one_letter_code
_entity_poly.pdbx_strand_id
1 'polypeptide(L)'
;MFAWRLLLRECKTGDVLTLLVALVLSVATVTGIGLFVDRLQQSFEVQSANLLGADRSVRRDDPIPTEWINQAQSEGLETAQTASFSSMVFSDQGLQLAQLSAVSSNYPLRGEFLVDQQMFGTGVSTKDAPASGEIWLSSRLASLLGAGISDEVRVGEVSLRVTKFLVRDPGSATSAFAIAPRAVMNQEDLAATQIIIPGARVRYAFLYAGEVENLERFDASLRSMLGEGERIRTPVERGERVGNTVNRAESFLLLAGTLAVVMSGVAMALAS
;
A
#
# COMPACT_ATOMS: atom_id res chain seq x y z
N MET A 1 -55.83 -8.46 18.02
CA MET A 1 -55.50 -8.03 19.39
C MET A 1 -55.23 -9.18 20.36
N PHE A 2 -55.74 -10.40 20.14
CA PHE A 2 -55.54 -11.55 21.03
C PHE A 2 -54.13 -12.13 20.97
N ALA A 3 -53.54 -12.22 19.75
CA ALA A 3 -52.19 -12.81 19.57
C ALA A 3 -51.07 -12.01 20.28
N TRP A 4 -51.17 -10.68 20.34
CA TRP A 4 -50.20 -9.81 21.03
C TRP A 4 -50.25 -9.95 22.55
N ARG A 5 -51.43 -10.19 23.11
CA ARG A 5 -51.57 -10.44 24.56
C ARG A 5 -51.10 -11.83 24.97
N LEU A 6 -51.24 -12.84 24.10
CA LEU A 6 -50.68 -14.16 24.32
C LEU A 6 -49.15 -14.11 24.29
N LEU A 7 -48.55 -13.46 23.30
CA LEU A 7 -47.08 -13.25 23.21
C LEU A 7 -46.50 -12.57 24.45
N LEU A 8 -47.16 -11.52 24.98
CA LEU A 8 -46.74 -10.81 26.18
C LEU A 8 -46.90 -11.65 27.44
N ARG A 9 -47.78 -12.63 27.46
CA ARG A 9 -48.00 -13.55 28.60
C ARG A 9 -47.01 -14.71 28.59
N GLU A 10 -46.62 -15.19 27.43
CA GLU A 10 -45.60 -16.23 27.22
C GLU A 10 -44.17 -15.68 27.42
N CYS A 11 -43.93 -14.39 27.14
CA CYS A 11 -42.66 -13.72 27.48
C CYS A 11 -42.36 -13.70 29.00
N LYS A 12 -43.35 -14.03 29.86
CA LYS A 12 -43.14 -14.20 31.30
C LYS A 12 -42.72 -15.61 31.73
N THR A 13 -42.76 -16.58 30.81
CA THR A 13 -42.14 -17.89 31.02
C THR A 13 -40.66 -17.77 30.70
N GLY A 14 -39.79 -18.16 31.62
CA GLY A 14 -38.33 -17.98 31.54
C GLY A 14 -37.71 -18.52 30.25
N ASP A 15 -38.34 -19.51 29.61
CA ASP A 15 -37.84 -20.17 28.41
C ASP A 15 -37.93 -19.25 27.15
N VAL A 16 -39.03 -18.51 26.99
CA VAL A 16 -39.21 -17.56 25.88
C VAL A 16 -38.29 -16.35 26.03
N LEU A 17 -38.05 -15.90 27.25
CA LEU A 17 -37.13 -14.80 27.54
C LEU A 17 -35.66 -15.21 27.18
N THR A 18 -35.25 -16.41 27.55
CA THR A 18 -33.90 -16.90 27.22
C THR A 18 -33.68 -17.05 25.73
N LEU A 19 -34.67 -17.54 24.98
CA LEU A 19 -34.62 -17.64 23.52
C LEU A 19 -34.56 -16.26 22.85
N LEU A 20 -35.32 -15.30 23.35
CA LEU A 20 -35.32 -13.92 22.83
C LEU A 20 -34.00 -13.24 23.09
N VAL A 21 -33.42 -13.41 24.27
CA VAL A 21 -32.09 -12.90 24.60
C VAL A 21 -31.01 -13.55 23.72
N ALA A 22 -31.08 -14.85 23.50
CA ALA A 22 -30.16 -15.56 22.61
C ALA A 22 -30.26 -15.07 21.16
N LEU A 23 -31.48 -14.83 20.65
CA LEU A 23 -31.71 -14.29 19.31
C LEU A 23 -31.13 -12.87 19.18
N VAL A 24 -31.43 -11.98 20.14
CA VAL A 24 -30.90 -10.60 20.15
C VAL A 24 -29.38 -10.61 20.21
N LEU A 25 -28.79 -11.46 21.04
CA LEU A 25 -27.35 -11.58 21.17
C LEU A 25 -26.71 -12.10 19.85
N SER A 26 -27.35 -13.06 19.20
CA SER A 26 -26.89 -13.61 17.93
C SER A 26 -26.92 -12.54 16.81
N VAL A 27 -28.03 -11.82 16.68
CA VAL A 27 -28.15 -10.72 15.70
C VAL A 27 -27.17 -9.60 16.00
N ALA A 28 -27.03 -9.19 17.27
CA ALA A 28 -26.08 -8.17 17.68
C ALA A 28 -24.63 -8.56 17.36
N THR A 29 -24.28 -9.83 17.57
CA THR A 29 -22.94 -10.35 17.27
C THR A 29 -22.65 -10.31 15.75
N VAL A 30 -23.58 -10.81 14.93
CA VAL A 30 -23.41 -10.80 13.47
C VAL A 30 -23.32 -9.37 12.93
N THR A 31 -24.20 -8.48 13.40
CA THR A 31 -24.18 -7.06 12.99
C THR A 31 -22.89 -6.36 13.45
N GLY A 32 -22.47 -6.63 14.68
CA GLY A 32 -21.23 -6.07 15.25
C GLY A 32 -19.98 -6.50 14.46
N ILE A 33 -19.91 -7.77 14.08
CA ILE A 33 -18.82 -8.30 13.25
C ILE A 33 -18.83 -7.64 11.86
N GLY A 34 -20.00 -7.52 11.20
CA GLY A 34 -20.11 -6.88 9.89
C GLY A 34 -19.64 -5.42 9.91
N LEU A 35 -20.08 -4.64 10.91
CA LEU A 35 -19.64 -3.25 11.08
C LEU A 35 -18.14 -3.12 11.40
N PHE A 36 -17.59 -4.06 12.15
CA PHE A 36 -16.18 -4.08 12.48
C PHE A 36 -15.32 -4.38 11.24
N VAL A 37 -15.73 -5.36 10.43
CA VAL A 37 -15.04 -5.73 9.18
C VAL A 37 -15.08 -4.58 8.19
N ASP A 38 -16.22 -3.91 8.00
CA ASP A 38 -16.36 -2.74 7.13
C ASP A 38 -15.41 -1.60 7.56
N ARG A 39 -15.35 -1.29 8.86
CA ARG A 39 -14.41 -0.29 9.39
C ARG A 39 -12.95 -0.67 9.21
N LEU A 40 -12.62 -1.95 9.37
CA LEU A 40 -11.27 -2.45 9.12
C LEU A 40 -10.90 -2.29 7.64
N GLN A 41 -11.79 -2.67 6.72
CA GLN A 41 -11.53 -2.54 5.27
C GLN A 41 -11.26 -1.09 4.88
N GLN A 42 -12.09 -0.14 5.31
CA GLN A 42 -11.89 1.29 5.06
C GLN A 42 -10.55 1.80 5.60
N SER A 43 -10.16 1.38 6.80
CA SER A 43 -8.88 1.77 7.39
C SER A 43 -7.68 1.18 6.64
N PHE A 44 -7.80 -0.05 6.12
CA PHE A 44 -6.77 -0.69 5.33
C PHE A 44 -6.60 -0.05 3.95
N GLU A 45 -7.67 0.39 3.30
CA GLU A 45 -7.61 1.06 2.00
C GLU A 45 -6.79 2.35 2.07
N VAL A 46 -7.09 3.23 3.01
CA VAL A 46 -6.35 4.49 3.22
C VAL A 46 -4.88 4.22 3.56
N GLN A 47 -4.61 3.27 4.44
CA GLN A 47 -3.25 2.95 4.86
C GLN A 47 -2.45 2.27 3.75
N SER A 48 -3.11 1.47 2.90
CA SER A 48 -2.47 0.79 1.77
C SER A 48 -2.14 1.73 0.61
N ALA A 49 -2.94 2.76 0.35
CA ALA A 49 -2.63 3.80 -0.64
C ALA A 49 -1.36 4.57 -0.24
N ASN A 50 -1.24 4.92 1.06
CA ASN A 50 -0.04 5.55 1.60
C ASN A 50 1.21 4.66 1.47
N LEU A 51 1.04 3.34 1.54
CA LEU A 51 2.13 2.37 1.37
C LEU A 51 2.49 2.10 -0.09
N LEU A 52 1.59 2.37 -1.03
CA LEU A 52 1.84 2.23 -2.47
C LEU A 52 2.53 3.46 -3.05
N GLY A 53 2.34 4.62 -2.43
CA GLY A 53 2.76 5.92 -2.95
C GLY A 53 1.81 6.47 -4.03
N ALA A 54 0.68 5.79 -4.31
CA ALA A 54 -0.31 6.16 -5.32
C ALA A 54 -1.61 5.37 -5.13
N ASP A 55 -2.68 5.73 -5.85
CA ASP A 55 -3.94 4.99 -5.85
C ASP A 55 -3.86 3.75 -6.76
N ARG A 56 -3.06 3.81 -7.82
CA ARG A 56 -2.82 2.72 -8.79
C ARG A 56 -1.36 2.68 -9.21
N SER A 57 -0.87 1.51 -9.56
CA SER A 57 0.46 1.37 -10.14
C SER A 57 0.54 0.22 -11.13
N VAL A 58 1.33 0.40 -12.18
CA VAL A 58 1.72 -0.66 -13.11
C VAL A 58 3.23 -0.82 -13.05
N ARG A 59 3.72 -2.05 -12.98
CA ARG A 59 5.16 -2.36 -13.01
C ARG A 59 5.50 -3.04 -14.31
N ARG A 60 6.66 -2.67 -14.85
CA ARG A 60 7.22 -3.25 -16.07
C ARG A 60 8.75 -3.24 -16.02
N ASP A 61 9.36 -4.01 -16.88
CA ASP A 61 10.82 -4.07 -16.99
C ASP A 61 11.35 -3.09 -18.06
N ASP A 62 10.47 -2.51 -18.87
CA ASP A 62 10.78 -1.48 -19.87
C ASP A 62 10.40 -0.07 -19.37
N PRO A 63 11.02 0.99 -19.90
CA PRO A 63 10.64 2.37 -19.61
C PRO A 63 9.16 2.64 -19.86
N ILE A 64 8.59 3.55 -19.07
CA ILE A 64 7.17 3.91 -19.17
C ILE A 64 6.92 4.67 -20.48
N PRO A 65 5.94 4.23 -21.29
CA PRO A 65 5.58 4.96 -22.52
C PRO A 65 5.04 6.35 -22.19
N THR A 66 5.50 7.35 -22.92
CA THR A 66 5.03 8.73 -22.75
C THR A 66 3.53 8.87 -23.02
N GLU A 67 2.98 8.01 -23.87
CA GLU A 67 1.55 7.95 -24.19
C GLU A 67 0.69 7.69 -22.94
N TRP A 68 1.12 6.79 -22.05
CA TRP A 68 0.41 6.50 -20.79
C TRP A 68 0.35 7.73 -19.88
N ILE A 69 1.46 8.47 -19.81
CA ILE A 69 1.55 9.67 -18.98
C ILE A 69 0.61 10.75 -19.52
N ASN A 70 0.69 11.03 -20.83
CA ASN A 70 -0.12 12.04 -21.48
C ASN A 70 -1.62 11.72 -21.40
N GLN A 71 -1.98 10.45 -21.60
CA GLN A 71 -3.36 10.01 -21.49
C GLN A 71 -3.89 10.14 -20.06
N ALA A 72 -3.15 9.67 -19.06
CA ALA A 72 -3.55 9.80 -17.65
C ALA A 72 -3.75 11.27 -17.27
N GLN A 73 -2.83 12.16 -17.67
CA GLN A 73 -2.93 13.60 -17.41
C GLN A 73 -4.13 14.24 -18.12
N SER A 74 -4.44 13.80 -19.37
CA SER A 74 -5.63 14.29 -20.08
C SER A 74 -6.95 13.89 -19.41
N GLU A 75 -6.95 12.79 -18.66
CA GLU A 75 -8.08 12.33 -17.87
C GLU A 75 -8.10 12.94 -16.44
N GLY A 76 -7.21 13.92 -16.15
CA GLY A 76 -7.14 14.64 -14.89
C GLY A 76 -6.49 13.84 -13.76
N LEU A 77 -5.66 12.84 -14.08
CA LEU A 77 -4.92 12.07 -13.09
C LEU A 77 -3.54 12.68 -12.83
N GLU A 78 -3.12 12.65 -11.58
CA GLU A 78 -1.73 12.89 -11.18
C GLU A 78 -0.91 11.66 -11.52
N THR A 79 0.31 11.87 -12.05
CA THR A 79 1.19 10.77 -12.45
C THR A 79 2.56 10.91 -11.84
N ALA A 80 3.19 9.81 -11.48
CA ALA A 80 4.58 9.73 -11.07
C ALA A 80 5.24 8.47 -11.63
N GLN A 81 6.55 8.48 -11.66
CA GLN A 81 7.34 7.34 -12.13
C GLN A 81 8.41 6.99 -11.12
N THR A 82 8.73 5.72 -11.03
CA THR A 82 9.90 5.26 -10.28
C THR A 82 10.65 4.20 -11.08
N ALA A 83 11.97 4.19 -10.97
CA ALA A 83 12.83 3.14 -11.50
C ALA A 83 13.66 2.56 -10.36
N SER A 84 13.54 1.26 -10.11
CA SER A 84 14.22 0.56 -9.02
C SER A 84 15.24 -0.44 -9.57
N PHE A 85 16.47 -0.36 -9.10
CA PHE A 85 17.58 -1.20 -9.52
C PHE A 85 18.58 -1.38 -8.39
N SER A 86 19.47 -2.36 -8.53
CA SER A 86 20.58 -2.54 -7.60
C SER A 86 21.87 -2.05 -8.27
N SER A 87 22.64 -1.24 -7.58
CA SER A 87 23.95 -0.76 -8.04
C SER A 87 24.92 -0.55 -6.90
N MET A 88 26.19 -0.44 -7.26
CA MET A 88 27.24 -0.06 -6.32
C MET A 88 27.18 1.45 -6.11
N VAL A 89 27.24 1.86 -4.86
CA VAL A 89 27.39 3.26 -4.44
C VAL A 89 28.80 3.40 -3.87
N PHE A 90 29.52 4.42 -4.30
CA PHE A 90 30.90 4.68 -3.92
C PHE A 90 30.96 5.98 -3.07
N SER A 91 31.78 5.95 -2.04
CA SER A 91 32.19 7.12 -1.27
C SER A 91 33.71 7.15 -1.17
N ASP A 92 34.27 8.20 -0.59
CA ASP A 92 35.72 8.28 -0.31
C ASP A 92 36.22 7.19 0.63
N GLN A 93 35.33 6.64 1.47
CA GLN A 93 35.68 5.64 2.50
C GLN A 93 35.37 4.20 2.08
N GLY A 94 34.62 3.98 0.99
CA GLY A 94 34.26 2.64 0.58
C GLY A 94 33.24 2.55 -0.52
N LEU A 95 32.80 1.30 -0.76
CA LEU A 95 31.77 0.99 -1.74
C LEU A 95 30.78 0.00 -1.14
N GLN A 96 29.52 0.13 -1.52
CA GLN A 96 28.45 -0.72 -1.00
C GLN A 96 27.40 -0.99 -2.07
N LEU A 97 26.98 -2.27 -2.21
CA LEU A 97 25.81 -2.60 -3.02
C LEU A 97 24.55 -2.09 -2.31
N ALA A 98 23.74 -1.32 -3.04
CA ALA A 98 22.50 -0.75 -2.54
C ALA A 98 21.34 -0.95 -3.51
N GLN A 99 20.13 -0.96 -2.98
CA GLN A 99 18.91 -0.86 -3.75
C GLN A 99 18.61 0.62 -3.96
N LEU A 100 18.68 1.09 -5.20
CA LEU A 100 18.38 2.46 -5.57
C LEU A 100 16.97 2.56 -6.13
N SER A 101 16.33 3.69 -5.84
CA SER A 101 15.06 4.11 -6.44
C SER A 101 15.22 5.52 -7.00
N ALA A 102 15.18 5.63 -8.31
CA ALA A 102 15.08 6.91 -8.99
C ALA A 102 13.60 7.27 -9.09
N VAL A 103 13.20 8.44 -8.58
CA VAL A 103 11.81 8.87 -8.46
C VAL A 103 11.59 10.19 -9.17
N SER A 104 10.43 10.38 -9.79
CA SER A 104 10.04 11.67 -10.35
C SER A 104 9.81 12.71 -9.25
N SER A 105 9.96 13.98 -9.59
CA SER A 105 9.88 15.10 -8.63
C SER A 105 8.53 15.23 -7.91
N ASN A 106 7.47 14.70 -8.48
CA ASN A 106 6.12 14.69 -7.92
C ASN A 106 5.76 13.39 -7.15
N TYR A 107 6.70 12.46 -6.99
CA TYR A 107 6.52 11.28 -6.15
C TYR A 107 6.81 11.61 -4.68
N PRO A 108 6.02 11.12 -3.71
CA PRO A 108 4.90 10.19 -3.85
C PRO A 108 3.57 10.93 -4.08
N LEU A 109 2.65 10.33 -4.85
CA LEU A 109 1.31 10.86 -5.07
C LEU A 109 0.40 10.66 -3.86
N ARG A 110 0.67 9.64 -3.06
CA ARG A 110 -0.01 9.33 -1.78
C ARG A 110 1.03 8.93 -0.73
N GLY A 111 0.72 9.27 0.51
CA GLY A 111 1.67 9.06 1.61
C GLY A 111 2.80 10.09 1.61
N GLU A 112 3.84 9.80 2.39
CA GLU A 112 4.95 10.72 2.63
C GLU A 112 6.24 9.94 2.84
N PHE A 113 7.36 10.50 2.42
CA PHE A 113 8.65 10.04 2.88
C PHE A 113 8.85 10.36 4.36
N LEU A 114 9.56 9.51 5.06
CA LEU A 114 10.07 9.81 6.39
C LEU A 114 11.58 9.96 6.28
N VAL A 115 12.09 11.16 6.52
CA VAL A 115 13.51 11.53 6.35
C VAL A 115 14.02 12.25 7.58
N ASP A 116 15.33 12.20 7.83
CA ASP A 116 15.96 12.86 8.95
C ASP A 116 17.28 13.51 8.50
N GLN A 117 17.77 14.48 9.27
CA GLN A 117 19.13 15.01 9.12
C GLN A 117 20.15 14.27 10.01
N GLN A 118 19.67 13.43 10.91
CA GLN A 118 20.50 12.62 11.79
C GLN A 118 20.37 11.15 11.43
N MET A 119 21.48 10.43 11.41
CA MET A 119 21.46 8.98 11.23
C MET A 119 20.67 8.33 12.37
N PHE A 120 19.79 7.36 12.01
CA PHE A 120 18.94 6.64 12.94
C PHE A 120 17.96 7.50 13.74
N GLY A 121 17.69 8.73 13.25
CA GLY A 121 16.65 9.59 13.81
C GLY A 121 15.25 9.05 13.63
N THR A 122 14.27 9.67 14.31
CA THR A 122 12.86 9.26 14.25
C THR A 122 12.16 9.65 12.95
N GLY A 123 12.75 10.61 12.22
CA GLY A 123 12.29 11.09 10.93
C GLY A 123 11.20 12.17 11.00
N VAL A 124 11.19 13.02 9.99
CA VAL A 124 10.16 14.02 9.72
C VAL A 124 9.52 13.67 8.38
N SER A 125 8.20 13.76 8.33
CA SER A 125 7.44 13.50 7.10
C SER A 125 7.66 14.62 6.08
N THR A 126 7.86 14.24 4.81
CA THR A 126 7.91 15.17 3.67
C THR A 126 7.27 14.54 2.44
N LYS A 127 6.62 15.38 1.63
CA LYS A 127 6.11 14.99 0.30
C LYS A 127 7.09 15.28 -0.82
N ASP A 128 8.16 16.01 -0.50
CA ASP A 128 9.17 16.33 -1.50
C ASP A 128 9.98 15.08 -1.85
N ALA A 129 10.42 15.01 -3.09
CA ALA A 129 11.42 14.07 -3.58
C ALA A 129 12.82 14.73 -3.55
N PRO A 130 13.91 13.94 -3.66
CA PRO A 130 15.23 14.52 -3.86
C PRO A 130 15.27 15.40 -5.11
N ALA A 131 15.89 16.56 -5.05
CA ALA A 131 16.14 17.37 -6.24
C ALA A 131 17.21 16.71 -7.15
N SER A 132 17.31 17.15 -8.41
CA SER A 132 18.40 16.71 -9.28
C SER A 132 19.77 17.04 -8.67
N GLY A 133 20.69 16.08 -8.71
CA GLY A 133 21.99 16.16 -8.05
C GLY A 133 21.98 15.78 -6.56
N GLU A 134 20.83 15.41 -6.00
CA GLU A 134 20.70 14.99 -4.60
C GLU A 134 20.40 13.50 -4.47
N ILE A 135 20.83 12.93 -3.34
CA ILE A 135 20.53 11.55 -2.96
C ILE A 135 20.20 11.47 -1.47
N TRP A 136 19.20 10.66 -1.14
CA TRP A 136 18.87 10.33 0.25
C TRP A 136 19.30 8.90 0.53
N LEU A 137 20.12 8.71 1.54
CA LEU A 137 20.65 7.40 1.93
C LEU A 137 19.91 6.86 3.16
N SER A 138 19.58 5.59 3.17
CA SER A 138 19.18 4.97 4.44
C SER A 138 20.34 5.07 5.45
N SER A 139 20.03 5.26 6.74
CA SER A 139 21.05 5.39 7.79
C SER A 139 22.05 4.23 7.78
N ARG A 140 21.58 3.03 7.43
CA ARG A 140 22.44 1.87 7.26
C ARG A 140 23.43 2.02 6.10
N LEU A 141 22.97 2.51 4.93
CA LEU A 141 23.85 2.72 3.77
C LEU A 141 24.87 3.81 4.09
N ALA A 142 24.42 4.92 4.66
CA ALA A 142 25.29 6.03 5.06
C ALA A 142 26.39 5.57 6.04
N SER A 143 26.03 4.77 7.05
CA SER A 143 26.99 4.21 7.99
C SER A 143 28.00 3.26 7.34
N LEU A 144 27.58 2.42 6.38
CA LEU A 144 28.48 1.51 5.66
C LEU A 144 29.43 2.23 4.70
N LEU A 145 28.99 3.37 4.15
CA LEU A 145 29.81 4.22 3.28
C LEU A 145 30.64 5.26 4.05
N GLY A 146 30.40 5.43 5.35
CA GLY A 146 30.99 6.53 6.13
C GLY A 146 30.56 7.92 5.65
N ALA A 147 29.40 8.02 4.98
CA ALA A 147 28.94 9.26 4.34
C ALA A 147 27.97 10.01 5.24
N GLY A 148 28.21 11.29 5.45
CA GLY A 148 27.34 12.22 6.18
C GLY A 148 26.52 13.13 5.27
N ILE A 149 25.74 14.03 5.89
CA ILE A 149 25.05 15.10 5.16
C ILE A 149 26.09 16.03 4.50
N SER A 150 25.82 16.47 3.30
CA SER A 150 26.67 17.27 2.40
C SER A 150 27.85 16.53 1.76
N ASP A 151 28.10 15.27 2.12
CA ASP A 151 29.10 14.46 1.42
C ASP A 151 28.60 14.09 0.02
N GLU A 152 29.54 13.80 -0.88
CA GLU A 152 29.24 13.31 -2.21
C GLU A 152 29.40 11.78 -2.26
N VAL A 153 28.46 11.13 -2.91
CA VAL A 153 28.55 9.71 -3.23
C VAL A 153 28.38 9.53 -4.74
N ARG A 154 29.11 8.57 -5.31
CA ARG A 154 29.04 8.29 -6.74
C ARG A 154 28.16 7.09 -7.02
N VAL A 155 27.27 7.28 -7.98
CA VAL A 155 26.35 6.25 -8.50
C VAL A 155 26.55 6.14 -10.01
N GLY A 156 27.18 5.07 -10.47
CA GLY A 156 27.66 4.98 -11.85
C GLY A 156 28.67 6.10 -12.15
N GLU A 157 28.37 6.93 -13.15
CA GLU A 157 29.20 8.04 -13.58
C GLU A 157 28.85 9.40 -12.93
N VAL A 158 27.84 9.44 -12.04
CA VAL A 158 27.34 10.69 -11.44
C VAL A 158 27.71 10.76 -9.96
N SER A 159 28.21 11.92 -9.53
CA SER A 159 28.34 12.29 -8.12
C SER A 159 27.07 13.00 -7.66
N LEU A 160 26.48 12.51 -6.56
CA LEU A 160 25.27 13.03 -5.96
C LEU A 160 25.53 13.43 -4.53
N ARG A 161 24.95 14.56 -4.10
CA ARG A 161 25.11 15.08 -2.75
C ARG A 161 24.10 14.46 -1.80
N VAL A 162 24.56 13.96 -0.66
CA VAL A 162 23.71 13.45 0.41
C VAL A 162 23.05 14.61 1.14
N THR A 163 21.73 14.74 1.06
CA THR A 163 21.01 15.86 1.69
C THR A 163 20.13 15.44 2.86
N LYS A 164 19.69 14.17 2.89
CA LYS A 164 18.85 13.63 3.98
C LYS A 164 19.14 12.14 4.19
N PHE A 165 18.82 11.65 5.38
CA PHE A 165 18.77 10.21 5.65
C PHE A 165 17.34 9.71 5.49
N LEU A 166 17.18 8.64 4.70
CA LEU A 166 15.90 7.99 4.44
C LEU A 166 15.57 7.03 5.59
N VAL A 167 14.49 7.32 6.31
CA VAL A 167 13.95 6.44 7.35
C VAL A 167 12.92 5.50 6.73
N ARG A 168 12.02 6.04 5.89
CA ARG A 168 10.98 5.25 5.20
C ARG A 168 10.61 5.87 3.85
N ASP A 169 10.43 5.00 2.87
CA ASP A 169 9.91 5.31 1.54
C ASP A 169 8.53 4.66 1.37
N PRO A 170 7.48 5.39 0.95
CA PRO A 170 6.13 4.85 0.78
C PRO A 170 6.10 3.61 -0.12
N GLY A 171 6.76 3.65 -1.27
CA GLY A 171 6.75 2.53 -2.24
C GLY A 171 7.45 1.26 -1.80
N SER A 172 8.26 1.33 -0.74
CA SER A 172 9.11 0.21 -0.28
C SER A 172 8.57 -0.52 0.96
N ALA A 173 7.44 -0.12 1.50
CA ALA A 173 6.91 -0.59 2.79
C ALA A 173 6.61 -2.09 2.88
N THR A 174 6.78 -2.85 1.80
CA THR A 174 6.47 -4.28 1.77
C THR A 174 7.56 -5.17 2.35
N SER A 175 8.66 -4.60 2.80
CA SER A 175 9.81 -5.38 3.24
C SER A 175 10.35 -4.85 4.57
N ALA A 176 9.58 -5.12 5.65
CA ALA A 176 10.11 -5.00 7.02
C ALA A 176 11.41 -5.81 7.22
N PHE A 177 11.69 -6.72 6.30
CA PHE A 177 12.90 -7.56 6.23
C PHE A 177 13.86 -7.15 5.10
N ALA A 178 13.66 -6.05 4.40
CA ALA A 178 14.63 -5.59 3.41
C ALA A 178 15.91 -5.11 4.13
N ILE A 179 16.78 -6.05 4.35
CA ILE A 179 18.08 -5.86 5.00
C ILE A 179 19.02 -5.07 4.08
N ALA A 180 18.72 -4.98 2.78
CA ALA A 180 19.56 -4.29 1.81
C ALA A 180 19.60 -2.77 2.08
N PRO A 181 20.78 -2.16 2.07
CA PRO A 181 20.95 -0.72 2.11
C PRO A 181 20.21 -0.04 0.95
N ARG A 182 19.59 1.11 1.18
CA ARG A 182 18.75 1.79 0.19
C ARG A 182 19.15 3.23 -0.01
N ALA A 183 18.87 3.73 -1.23
CA ALA A 183 18.96 5.14 -1.55
C ALA A 183 17.83 5.56 -2.50
N VAL A 184 17.45 6.83 -2.41
CA VAL A 184 16.50 7.48 -3.31
C VAL A 184 17.18 8.66 -3.98
N MET A 185 17.06 8.76 -5.30
CA MET A 185 17.61 9.84 -6.13
C MET A 185 16.55 10.38 -7.07
N ASN A 186 16.82 11.50 -7.71
CA ASN A 186 15.93 12.05 -8.72
C ASN A 186 16.00 11.22 -10.02
N GLN A 187 14.86 11.06 -10.70
CA GLN A 187 14.77 10.34 -11.98
C GLN A 187 15.53 11.05 -13.11
N GLU A 188 15.66 12.38 -13.06
CA GLU A 188 16.38 13.16 -14.06
C GLU A 188 17.86 12.79 -14.12
N ASP A 189 18.46 12.41 -12.99
CA ASP A 189 19.86 12.01 -12.90
C ASP A 189 20.11 10.59 -13.44
N LEU A 190 19.06 9.77 -13.59
CA LEU A 190 19.18 8.35 -13.91
C LEU A 190 19.91 8.10 -15.24
N ALA A 191 19.60 8.86 -16.26
CA ALA A 191 20.25 8.71 -17.58
C ALA A 191 21.76 9.01 -17.50
N ALA A 192 22.13 10.01 -16.72
CA ALA A 192 23.52 10.43 -16.56
C ALA A 192 24.36 9.40 -15.76
N THR A 193 23.74 8.55 -14.94
CA THR A 193 24.47 7.49 -14.21
C THR A 193 25.07 6.43 -15.14
N GLN A 194 24.58 6.29 -16.36
CA GLN A 194 24.97 5.25 -17.34
C GLN A 194 24.84 3.80 -16.80
N ILE A 195 24.05 3.59 -15.74
CA ILE A 195 23.84 2.26 -15.14
C ILE A 195 22.87 1.42 -16.01
N ILE A 196 21.94 2.08 -16.72
CA ILE A 196 20.96 1.39 -17.56
C ILE A 196 21.62 1.02 -18.89
N ILE A 197 22.25 -0.15 -18.90
CA ILE A 197 22.83 -0.78 -20.06
C ILE A 197 21.93 -1.95 -20.51
N PRO A 198 22.03 -2.39 -21.78
CA PRO A 198 21.34 -3.60 -22.24
C PRO A 198 21.61 -4.80 -21.33
N GLY A 199 20.54 -5.39 -20.77
CA GLY A 199 20.61 -6.48 -19.81
C GLY A 199 20.60 -6.05 -18.33
N ALA A 200 20.61 -4.76 -18.01
CA ALA A 200 20.40 -4.28 -16.64
C ALA A 200 18.97 -4.60 -16.18
N ARG A 201 18.85 -5.12 -14.95
CA ARG A 201 17.53 -5.38 -14.35
C ARG A 201 17.02 -4.12 -13.68
N VAL A 202 16.28 -3.32 -14.42
CA VAL A 202 15.58 -2.15 -13.91
C VAL A 202 14.09 -2.45 -13.86
N ARG A 203 13.47 -2.13 -12.75
CA ARG A 203 12.01 -2.25 -12.60
C ARG A 203 11.39 -0.87 -12.59
N TYR A 204 10.69 -0.55 -13.63
CA TYR A 204 9.93 0.69 -13.73
C TYR A 204 8.56 0.53 -13.11
N ALA A 205 8.06 1.60 -12.49
CA ALA A 205 6.68 1.66 -12.05
C ALA A 205 6.06 2.98 -12.51
N PHE A 206 4.94 2.87 -13.18
CA PHE A 206 4.03 3.96 -13.47
C PHE A 206 3.00 4.04 -12.35
N LEU A 207 2.88 5.21 -11.72
CA LEU A 207 2.00 5.47 -10.61
C LEU A 207 1.01 6.56 -11.02
N TYR A 208 -0.24 6.41 -10.64
CA TYR A 208 -1.24 7.42 -10.90
C TYR A 208 -2.26 7.48 -9.77
N ALA A 209 -2.84 8.67 -9.60
CA ALA A 209 -3.75 8.98 -8.52
C ALA A 209 -4.78 10.01 -8.96
N GLY A 210 -6.00 9.96 -8.40
CA GLY A 210 -7.07 10.89 -8.73
C GLY A 210 -8.43 10.42 -8.25
N GLU A 211 -9.48 10.98 -8.82
CA GLU A 211 -10.84 10.58 -8.52
C GLU A 211 -11.15 9.19 -9.05
N VAL A 212 -11.98 8.44 -8.33
CA VAL A 212 -12.29 7.03 -8.63
C VAL A 212 -12.83 6.85 -10.05
N GLU A 213 -13.69 7.75 -10.50
CA GLU A 213 -14.30 7.70 -11.84
C GLU A 213 -13.24 7.85 -12.95
N ASN A 214 -12.27 8.75 -12.77
CA ASN A 214 -11.18 8.96 -13.71
C ASN A 214 -10.22 7.76 -13.70
N LEU A 215 -9.94 7.20 -12.52
CA LEU A 215 -9.12 6.00 -12.37
C LEU A 215 -9.73 4.80 -13.10
N GLU A 216 -11.03 4.55 -12.93
CA GLU A 216 -11.72 3.43 -13.59
C GLU A 216 -11.73 3.57 -15.12
N ARG A 217 -11.94 4.81 -15.62
CA ARG A 217 -11.91 5.11 -17.06
C ARG A 217 -10.52 4.86 -17.63
N PHE A 218 -9.49 5.37 -16.98
CA PHE A 218 -8.11 5.17 -17.39
C PHE A 218 -7.70 3.71 -17.29
N ASP A 219 -8.05 3.00 -16.20
CA ASP A 219 -7.80 1.56 -16.03
C ASP A 219 -8.37 0.74 -17.20
N ALA A 220 -9.58 1.07 -17.66
CA ALA A 220 -10.21 0.38 -18.78
C ALA A 220 -9.44 0.56 -20.10
N SER A 221 -8.95 1.76 -20.36
CA SER A 221 -8.13 2.04 -21.54
C SER A 221 -6.74 1.43 -21.42
N LEU A 222 -6.10 1.56 -20.25
CA LEU A 222 -4.75 1.06 -20.02
C LEU A 222 -4.66 -0.47 -20.14
N ARG A 223 -5.70 -1.21 -19.70
CA ARG A 223 -5.73 -2.68 -19.82
C ARG A 223 -5.53 -3.19 -21.23
N SER A 224 -5.97 -2.45 -22.25
CA SER A 224 -5.78 -2.82 -23.65
C SER A 224 -4.35 -2.60 -24.17
N MET A 225 -3.55 -1.81 -23.43
CA MET A 225 -2.16 -1.45 -23.75
C MET A 225 -1.13 -2.24 -22.93
N LEU A 226 -1.58 -2.99 -21.92
CA LEU A 226 -0.69 -3.78 -21.06
C LEU A 226 -0.15 -5.00 -21.80
N GLY A 227 1.14 -5.28 -21.62
CA GLY A 227 1.81 -6.48 -22.10
C GLY A 227 1.60 -7.70 -21.20
N GLU A 228 2.13 -8.84 -21.65
CA GLU A 228 2.10 -10.08 -20.86
C GLU A 228 2.85 -9.89 -19.52
N GLY A 229 2.14 -10.16 -18.41
CA GLY A 229 2.69 -10.05 -17.05
C GLY A 229 2.54 -8.66 -16.41
N GLU A 230 2.18 -7.64 -17.17
CA GLU A 230 1.87 -6.31 -16.62
C GLU A 230 0.46 -6.32 -16.01
N ARG A 231 0.31 -5.70 -14.84
CA ARG A 231 -0.98 -5.63 -14.13
C ARG A 231 -1.12 -4.29 -13.43
N ILE A 232 -2.33 -3.75 -13.48
CA ILE A 232 -2.72 -2.64 -12.63
C ILE A 232 -2.80 -3.16 -11.19
N ARG A 233 -2.04 -2.57 -10.30
CA ARG A 233 -2.02 -2.89 -8.87
C ARG A 233 -2.77 -1.82 -8.11
N THR A 234 -3.72 -2.26 -7.33
CA THR A 234 -4.47 -1.40 -6.41
C THR A 234 -3.94 -1.55 -4.98
N PRO A 235 -4.20 -0.60 -4.09
CA PRO A 235 -3.90 -0.74 -2.66
C PRO A 235 -4.52 -2.00 -2.06
N VAL A 236 -5.74 -2.35 -2.49
CA VAL A 236 -6.53 -3.49 -2.01
C VAL A 236 -5.85 -4.83 -2.31
N GLU A 237 -5.27 -5.01 -3.51
CA GLU A 237 -4.60 -6.27 -3.88
C GLU A 237 -3.38 -6.61 -3.01
N ARG A 238 -2.74 -5.61 -2.41
CA ARG A 238 -1.69 -5.84 -1.41
C ARG A 238 -2.24 -6.27 -0.05
N GLY A 239 -3.43 -5.79 0.30
CA GLY A 239 -4.18 -6.21 1.48
C GLY A 239 -4.86 -7.58 1.28
N GLU A 240 -5.04 -8.05 0.03
CA GLU A 240 -5.81 -9.26 -0.28
C GLU A 240 -5.26 -10.54 0.36
N ARG A 241 -3.96 -10.67 0.60
CA ARG A 241 -3.46 -11.81 1.37
C ARG A 241 -3.94 -11.79 2.82
N VAL A 242 -4.08 -10.61 3.42
CA VAL A 242 -4.66 -10.42 4.75
C VAL A 242 -6.18 -10.39 4.64
N GLY A 243 -6.71 -9.71 3.62
CA GLY A 243 -8.14 -9.61 3.32
C GLY A 243 -8.80 -10.97 3.02
N ASN A 244 -8.17 -11.85 2.24
CA ASN A 244 -8.68 -13.20 2.00
C ASN A 244 -8.75 -14.06 3.26
N THR A 245 -7.85 -13.85 4.22
CA THR A 245 -7.92 -14.52 5.52
C THR A 245 -9.06 -13.93 6.35
N VAL A 246 -9.25 -12.62 6.33
CA VAL A 246 -10.35 -11.93 7.02
C VAL A 246 -11.69 -12.29 6.37
N ASN A 247 -11.81 -12.27 5.04
CA ASN A 247 -13.04 -12.64 4.32
C ASN A 247 -13.40 -14.12 4.53
N ARG A 248 -12.42 -15.02 4.62
CA ARG A 248 -12.69 -16.42 5.02
C ARG A 248 -13.18 -16.51 6.45
N ALA A 249 -12.55 -15.81 7.38
CA ALA A 249 -12.99 -15.74 8.78
C ALA A 249 -14.40 -15.15 8.88
N GLU A 250 -14.71 -14.09 8.14
CA GLU A 250 -16.05 -13.50 8.04
C GLU A 250 -17.08 -14.52 7.53
N SER A 251 -16.77 -15.22 6.42
CA SER A 251 -17.65 -16.25 5.87
C SER A 251 -17.92 -17.38 6.88
N PHE A 252 -16.92 -17.81 7.65
CA PHE A 252 -17.10 -18.79 8.71
C PHE A 252 -17.92 -18.24 9.88
N LEU A 253 -17.72 -17.01 10.28
CA LEU A 253 -18.47 -16.36 11.37
C LEU A 253 -19.94 -16.12 10.97
N LEU A 254 -20.19 -15.68 9.72
CA LEU A 254 -21.54 -15.54 9.19
C LEU A 254 -22.26 -16.88 9.09
N LEU A 255 -21.57 -17.94 8.64
CA LEU A 255 -22.11 -19.30 8.60
C LEU A 255 -22.45 -19.82 10.01
N ALA A 256 -21.56 -19.64 10.96
CA ALA A 256 -21.79 -20.02 12.35
C ALA A 256 -22.93 -19.21 12.98
N GLY A 257 -22.99 -17.89 12.71
CA GLY A 257 -24.07 -17.02 13.17
C GLY A 257 -25.43 -17.39 12.58
N THR A 258 -25.51 -17.65 11.29
CA THR A 258 -26.76 -18.10 10.62
C THR A 258 -27.21 -19.46 11.13
N LEU A 259 -26.28 -20.40 11.35
CA LEU A 259 -26.58 -21.69 11.94
C LEU A 259 -27.14 -21.55 13.35
N ALA A 260 -26.57 -20.68 14.17
CA ALA A 260 -27.04 -20.39 15.53
C ALA A 260 -28.47 -19.80 15.52
N VAL A 261 -28.76 -18.87 14.59
CA VAL A 261 -30.11 -18.31 14.42
C VAL A 261 -31.12 -19.39 14.00
N VAL A 262 -30.76 -20.25 13.05
CA VAL A 262 -31.61 -21.34 12.60
C VAL A 262 -31.88 -22.35 13.72
N MET A 263 -30.84 -22.74 14.45
CA MET A 263 -30.97 -23.66 15.63
C MET A 263 -31.85 -23.07 16.72
N SER A 264 -31.69 -21.76 17.00
CA SER A 264 -32.55 -21.05 17.98
C SER A 264 -34.01 -21.02 17.49
N GLY A 265 -34.23 -20.80 16.20
CA GLY A 265 -35.57 -20.82 15.60
C GLY A 265 -36.25 -22.23 15.66
N VAL A 266 -35.46 -23.26 15.37
CA VAL A 266 -35.94 -24.68 15.47
C VAL A 266 -36.22 -25.03 16.94
N ALA A 267 -35.35 -24.65 17.88
CA ALA A 267 -35.57 -24.87 19.30
C ALA A 267 -36.86 -24.18 19.78
N MET A 268 -37.12 -22.94 19.32
CA MET A 268 -38.35 -22.21 19.62
C MET A 268 -39.58 -22.90 19.06
N ALA A 269 -39.51 -23.43 17.82
CA ALA A 269 -40.62 -24.16 17.19
C ALA A 269 -40.92 -25.50 17.86
N LEU A 270 -39.91 -26.15 18.44
CA LEU A 270 -40.10 -27.44 19.17
C LEU A 270 -40.58 -27.21 20.61
N ALA A 271 -40.36 -26.05 21.20
CA ALA A 271 -40.78 -25.69 22.57
C ALA A 271 -42.19 -25.10 22.63
N SER A 272 -42.79 -24.74 21.49
CA SER A 272 -44.18 -24.24 21.35
C SER A 272 -45.16 -25.34 21.05
#